data_77c15ad4957743c9075ffdf03163dd95
#
_entry.id   77c15ad4957743c9075ffdf03163dd95
#
_cell.length_a   1.000
_cell.length_b   1.000
_cell.length_c   1.000
_cell.angle_alpha   90.00
_cell.angle_beta   90.00
_cell.angle_gamma   90.00
#
_symmetry.space_group_name_H-M   'P 1'
#
loop_
_entity.id
_entity.type
_entity.pdbx_description
1 polymer ?
#
loop_
_entity_poly.entity_id
_entity_poly.type
_entity_poly.pdbx_seq_one_letter_code
_entity_poly.pdbx_strand_id
1 'polypeptide(L)'
;AEIYQATGVPYHTESQHSCGFARLCGLNNARGKYHINIDSDTLYPPYYVETMVKALEKPGVVAVSSLWSYIPDKDHSWLNLKLYEFARDVHLYLQSFKRPELSVRGLVFAYRTDYARKVGIRTDIRRGEDGSLALGLKKYGKIAFVRKRKARAVTGYGTISADGSLLNSFKVRAIHALKGVGGIFSKKEVYKDEDDNLINP
;
A
#
# COMPACT_ATOMS: atom_id res chain seq x y z
N ALA A 1 7.65 -6.63 23.18
CA ALA A 1 6.75 -7.14 24.24
C ALA A 1 6.46 -6.06 25.29
N GLU A 2 7.47 -5.40 25.89
CA GLU A 2 7.32 -4.42 26.99
C GLU A 2 6.40 -3.22 26.62
N ILE A 3 6.54 -2.64 25.43
CA ILE A 3 5.71 -1.51 24.99
C ILE A 3 4.22 -1.89 24.93
N TYR A 4 3.93 -3.11 24.49
CA TYR A 4 2.55 -3.58 24.39
C TYR A 4 1.93 -3.87 25.75
N GLN A 5 2.72 -4.38 26.69
CA GLN A 5 2.29 -4.58 28.07
C GLN A 5 1.97 -3.25 28.77
N ALA A 6 2.76 -2.21 28.50
CA ALA A 6 2.56 -0.87 29.08
C ALA A 6 1.34 -0.13 28.48
N THR A 7 0.95 -0.41 27.25
CA THR A 7 -0.13 0.33 26.55
C THR A 7 -1.50 -0.36 26.62
N GLY A 8 -1.56 -1.63 27.04
CA GLY A 8 -2.79 -2.44 27.02
C GLY A 8 -3.34 -2.73 25.62
N VAL A 9 -2.58 -2.42 24.56
CA VAL A 9 -2.98 -2.70 23.17
C VAL A 9 -2.85 -4.19 22.92
N PRO A 10 -3.89 -4.87 22.37
CA PRO A 10 -3.79 -6.27 21.99
C PRO A 10 -2.69 -6.47 20.93
N TYR A 11 -1.87 -7.49 21.10
CA TYR A 11 -0.89 -7.89 20.10
C TYR A 11 -0.99 -9.37 19.80
N HIS A 12 -0.60 -9.73 18.60
CA HIS A 12 -0.52 -11.11 18.12
C HIS A 12 0.85 -11.37 17.55
N THR A 13 1.40 -12.53 17.85
CA THR A 13 2.72 -12.96 17.36
C THR A 13 2.54 -13.80 16.12
N GLU A 14 3.30 -13.50 15.08
CA GLU A 14 3.40 -14.31 13.88
C GLU A 14 4.84 -14.86 13.77
N SER A 15 4.95 -16.18 13.64
CA SER A 15 6.26 -16.86 13.59
C SER A 15 6.90 -16.80 12.20
N GLN A 16 6.11 -16.59 11.16
CA GLN A 16 6.61 -16.54 9.79
C GLN A 16 6.98 -15.11 9.40
N HIS A 17 8.25 -14.90 9.03
CA HIS A 17 8.82 -13.59 8.75
C HIS A 17 8.46 -13.10 7.33
N SER A 18 7.26 -12.58 7.13
CA SER A 18 6.91 -11.82 5.93
C SER A 18 5.81 -10.80 6.21
N CYS A 19 5.74 -9.76 5.38
CA CYS A 19 4.66 -8.77 5.41
C CYS A 19 3.28 -9.42 5.21
N GLY A 20 3.17 -10.39 4.31
CA GLY A 20 1.93 -11.10 4.01
C GLY A 20 1.40 -11.85 5.23
N PHE A 21 2.25 -12.61 5.92
CA PHE A 21 1.86 -13.34 7.14
C PHE A 21 1.48 -12.39 8.27
N ALA A 22 2.26 -11.35 8.53
CA ALA A 22 1.95 -10.37 9.56
C ALA A 22 0.60 -9.66 9.31
N ARG A 23 0.32 -9.27 8.07
CA ARG A 23 -0.96 -8.66 7.68
C ARG A 23 -2.12 -9.64 7.76
N LEU A 24 -1.91 -10.88 7.36
CA LEU A 24 -2.94 -11.94 7.49
C LEU A 24 -3.26 -12.22 8.96
N CYS A 25 -2.25 -12.30 9.82
CA CYS A 25 -2.44 -12.42 11.26
C CYS A 25 -3.26 -11.24 11.81
N GLY A 26 -2.90 -10.02 11.45
CA GLY A 26 -3.66 -8.82 11.82
C GLY A 26 -5.10 -8.85 11.32
N LEU A 27 -5.34 -9.24 10.07
CA LEU A 27 -6.68 -9.34 9.49
C LEU A 27 -7.54 -10.37 10.21
N ASN A 28 -6.98 -11.54 10.52
CA ASN A 28 -7.71 -12.62 11.19
C ASN A 28 -8.13 -12.24 12.62
N ASN A 29 -7.32 -11.44 13.31
CA ASN A 29 -7.58 -10.99 14.67
C ASN A 29 -8.34 -9.65 14.75
N ALA A 30 -8.53 -8.95 13.62
CA ALA A 30 -9.25 -7.69 13.59
C ALA A 30 -10.72 -7.86 13.97
N ARG A 31 -11.25 -7.00 14.86
CA ARG A 31 -12.66 -7.00 15.30
C ARG A 31 -13.47 -5.87 14.69
N GLY A 32 -12.78 -4.88 14.10
CA GLY A 32 -13.42 -3.70 13.53
C GLY A 32 -14.06 -3.96 12.16
N LYS A 33 -15.06 -3.17 11.84
CA LYS A 33 -15.70 -3.14 10.50
C LYS A 33 -14.71 -2.78 9.40
N TYR A 34 -13.76 -1.94 9.71
CA TYR A 34 -12.69 -1.47 8.81
C TYR A 34 -11.34 -1.88 9.35
N HIS A 35 -10.47 -2.30 8.46
CA HIS A 35 -9.07 -2.59 8.74
C HIS A 35 -8.20 -1.53 8.07
N ILE A 36 -7.27 -0.97 8.82
CA ILE A 36 -6.33 0.04 8.35
C ILE A 36 -4.92 -0.47 8.63
N ASN A 37 -4.12 -0.62 7.59
CA ASN A 37 -2.71 -0.94 7.76
C ASN A 37 -1.95 0.28 8.29
N ILE A 38 -1.15 0.06 9.31
CA ILE A 38 -0.25 1.05 9.93
C ILE A 38 1.13 0.42 10.03
N ASP A 39 2.09 0.98 9.33
CA ASP A 39 3.49 0.54 9.41
C ASP A 39 4.21 1.30 10.55
N SER A 40 5.05 0.60 11.30
CA SER A 40 5.72 1.14 12.51
C SER A 40 6.78 2.19 12.22
N ASP A 41 7.28 2.24 10.97
CA ASP A 41 8.28 3.20 10.47
C ASP A 41 7.66 4.39 9.72
N THR A 42 6.36 4.56 9.82
CA THR A 42 5.59 5.57 9.08
C THR A 42 4.85 6.50 10.03
N LEU A 43 4.95 7.80 9.79
CA LEU A 43 4.24 8.83 10.53
C LEU A 43 2.89 9.12 9.86
N TYR A 44 1.83 9.03 10.63
CA TYR A 44 0.48 9.29 10.17
C TYR A 44 -0.06 10.60 10.74
N PRO A 45 -0.71 11.46 9.92
CA PRO A 45 -1.32 12.69 10.44
C PRO A 45 -2.44 12.37 11.45
N PRO A 46 -2.76 13.28 12.39
CA PRO A 46 -3.78 13.04 13.42
C PRO A 46 -5.16 12.64 12.86
N TYR A 47 -5.52 13.14 11.69
CA TYR A 47 -6.82 12.88 11.04
C TYR A 47 -6.76 11.76 10.00
N TYR A 48 -5.69 10.95 9.98
CA TYR A 48 -5.50 9.88 9.00
C TYR A 48 -6.63 8.86 9.06
N VAL A 49 -6.82 8.24 10.22
CA VAL A 49 -7.83 7.18 10.43
C VAL A 49 -9.22 7.70 10.12
N GLU A 50 -9.62 8.85 10.67
CA GLU A 50 -10.91 9.46 10.41
C GLU A 50 -11.15 9.70 8.91
N THR A 51 -10.13 10.19 8.21
CA THR A 51 -10.22 10.50 6.78
C THR A 51 -10.39 9.22 5.94
N MET A 52 -9.67 8.15 6.29
CA MET A 52 -9.77 6.86 5.62
C MET A 52 -11.14 6.20 5.87
N VAL A 53 -11.63 6.24 7.11
CA VAL A 53 -12.95 5.70 7.48
C VAL A 53 -14.07 6.45 6.74
N LYS A 54 -14.07 7.78 6.76
CA LYS A 54 -15.04 8.58 6.00
C LYS A 54 -15.06 8.28 4.50
N ALA A 55 -13.93 7.86 3.95
CA ALA A 55 -13.88 7.47 2.54
C ALA A 55 -14.44 6.04 2.33
N LEU A 56 -14.23 5.11 3.29
CA LEU A 56 -14.81 3.76 3.28
C LEU A 56 -16.32 3.73 3.50
N GLU A 57 -16.88 4.77 4.16
CA GLU A 57 -18.32 4.89 4.40
C GLU A 57 -19.10 5.32 3.17
N LYS A 58 -18.43 5.79 2.13
CA LYS A 58 -19.11 6.17 0.89
C LYS A 58 -19.74 4.94 0.22
N PRO A 59 -20.92 5.12 -0.41
CA PRO A 59 -21.62 4.02 -1.07
C PRO A 59 -20.76 3.30 -2.11
N GLY A 60 -20.72 1.98 -2.01
CA GLY A 60 -20.00 1.12 -2.94
C GLY A 60 -18.47 1.10 -2.78
N VAL A 61 -17.90 1.79 -1.79
CA VAL A 61 -16.46 1.75 -1.50
C VAL A 61 -16.14 0.60 -0.57
N VAL A 62 -15.19 -0.25 -0.97
CA VAL A 62 -14.72 -1.42 -0.23
C VAL A 62 -13.30 -1.29 0.25
N ALA A 63 -12.51 -0.47 -0.41
CA ALA A 63 -11.14 -0.20 -0.06
C ALA A 63 -10.75 1.24 -0.39
N VAL A 64 -9.75 1.75 0.33
CA VAL A 64 -9.24 3.12 0.20
C VAL A 64 -7.73 3.09 0.30
N SER A 65 -7.06 3.82 -0.56
CA SER A 65 -5.63 4.11 -0.42
C SER A 65 -5.40 5.61 -0.35
N SER A 66 -4.33 6.04 0.31
CA SER A 66 -3.93 7.44 0.30
C SER A 66 -2.56 7.63 -0.33
N LEU A 67 -2.08 8.87 -0.36
CA LEU A 67 -0.73 9.21 -0.80
C LEU A 67 0.22 9.28 0.41
N TRP A 68 1.51 9.19 0.12
CA TRP A 68 2.55 9.33 1.13
C TRP A 68 3.67 10.24 0.65
N SER A 69 4.49 10.69 1.57
CA SER A 69 5.70 11.48 1.34
C SER A 69 6.89 10.80 1.99
N TYR A 70 8.08 11.23 1.59
CA TYR A 70 9.33 10.73 2.16
C TYR A 70 9.98 11.78 3.06
N ILE A 71 10.68 11.32 4.09
CA ILE A 71 11.51 12.16 4.96
C ILE A 71 12.79 12.46 4.20
N PRO A 72 13.19 13.73 4.00
CA PRO A 72 14.48 14.06 3.41
C PRO A 72 15.64 13.50 4.24
N ASP A 73 16.69 13.05 3.58
CA ASP A 73 17.93 12.59 4.20
C ASP A 73 19.16 13.27 3.56
N LYS A 74 20.37 12.85 3.95
CA LYS A 74 21.63 13.43 3.47
C LYS A 74 21.84 13.23 1.96
N ASP A 75 21.33 12.12 1.42
CA ASP A 75 21.53 11.70 0.04
C ASP A 75 20.40 12.19 -0.88
N HIS A 76 19.30 12.63 -0.30
CA HIS A 76 18.08 12.97 -1.02
C HIS A 76 17.57 14.35 -0.63
N SER A 77 17.89 15.35 -1.47
CA SER A 77 17.44 16.72 -1.23
C SER A 77 15.91 16.84 -1.26
N TRP A 78 15.39 17.76 -0.46
CA TRP A 78 13.95 18.04 -0.38
C TRP A 78 13.34 18.31 -1.78
N LEU A 79 14.05 19.04 -2.64
CA LEU A 79 13.54 19.39 -3.97
C LEU A 79 13.39 18.15 -4.87
N ASN A 80 14.42 17.28 -4.91
CA ASN A 80 14.40 16.05 -5.71
C ASN A 80 13.29 15.14 -5.26
N LEU A 81 13.04 15.08 -3.95
CA LEU A 81 11.95 14.30 -3.40
C LEU A 81 10.59 14.84 -3.78
N LYS A 82 10.40 16.14 -3.71
CA LYS A 82 9.13 16.76 -4.10
C LYS A 82 8.82 16.56 -5.57
N LEU A 83 9.83 16.64 -6.42
CA LEU A 83 9.68 16.35 -7.85
C LEU A 83 9.31 14.89 -8.10
N TYR A 84 10.00 13.98 -7.43
CA TYR A 84 9.69 12.54 -7.48
C TYR A 84 8.28 12.24 -6.96
N GLU A 85 7.90 12.78 -5.79
CA GLU A 85 6.56 12.62 -5.22
C GLU A 85 5.49 13.13 -6.18
N PHE A 86 5.70 14.27 -6.79
CA PHE A 86 4.76 14.85 -7.77
C PHE A 86 4.59 13.92 -8.98
N ALA A 87 5.68 13.48 -9.60
CA ALA A 87 5.64 12.59 -10.76
C ALA A 87 4.95 11.26 -10.41
N ARG A 88 5.27 10.69 -9.24
CA ARG A 88 4.62 9.48 -8.72
C ARG A 88 3.13 9.71 -8.49
N ASP A 89 2.75 10.79 -7.84
CA ASP A 89 1.35 11.08 -7.53
C ASP A 89 0.50 11.27 -8.79
N VAL A 90 1.06 11.91 -9.82
CA VAL A 90 0.42 12.02 -11.14
C VAL A 90 0.27 10.63 -11.78
N HIS A 91 1.32 9.81 -11.74
CA HIS A 91 1.27 8.44 -12.26
C HIS A 91 0.19 7.61 -11.54
N LEU A 92 0.19 7.58 -10.22
CA LEU A 92 -0.82 6.86 -9.42
C LEU A 92 -2.24 7.40 -9.69
N TYR A 93 -2.38 8.70 -9.92
CA TYR A 93 -3.65 9.30 -10.30
C TYR A 93 -4.17 8.73 -11.62
N LEU A 94 -3.36 8.76 -12.67
CA LEU A 94 -3.74 8.26 -13.98
C LEU A 94 -4.01 6.74 -13.95
N GLN A 95 -3.17 5.98 -13.26
CA GLN A 95 -3.33 4.54 -13.11
C GLN A 95 -4.61 4.18 -12.36
N SER A 96 -5.00 4.96 -11.37
CA SER A 96 -6.18 4.68 -10.51
C SER A 96 -7.52 4.68 -11.26
N PHE A 97 -7.59 5.26 -12.46
CA PHE A 97 -8.80 5.22 -13.28
C PHE A 97 -9.07 3.86 -13.92
N LYS A 98 -8.04 3.17 -14.38
CA LYS A 98 -8.17 1.89 -15.10
C LYS A 98 -7.74 0.70 -14.23
N ARG A 99 -6.67 0.85 -13.48
CA ARG A 99 -6.05 -0.21 -12.69
C ARG A 99 -5.82 0.27 -11.24
N PRO A 100 -6.91 0.55 -10.48
CA PRO A 100 -6.79 1.05 -9.11
C PRO A 100 -6.00 0.12 -8.19
N GLU A 101 -6.07 -1.20 -8.40
CA GLU A 101 -5.33 -2.20 -7.63
C GLU A 101 -3.80 -2.03 -7.70
N LEU A 102 -3.27 -1.54 -8.81
CA LEU A 102 -1.84 -1.29 -8.99
C LEU A 102 -1.37 -0.01 -8.28
N SER A 103 -2.30 0.86 -7.90
CA SER A 103 -2.00 2.13 -7.22
C SER A 103 -2.06 2.04 -5.70
N VAL A 104 -2.41 0.87 -5.15
CA VAL A 104 -2.46 0.62 -3.71
C VAL A 104 -1.06 0.37 -3.16
N ARG A 105 -0.83 0.79 -1.92
CA ARG A 105 0.39 0.48 -1.14
C ARG A 105 0.01 0.19 0.31
N GLY A 106 0.63 -0.85 0.86
CA GLY A 106 0.30 -1.38 2.17
C GLY A 106 0.31 -0.36 3.29
N LEU A 107 1.32 0.48 3.32
CA LEU A 107 1.47 1.51 4.36
C LEU A 107 0.31 2.54 4.40
N VAL A 108 -0.48 2.67 3.33
CA VAL A 108 -1.59 3.63 3.24
C VAL A 108 -2.89 2.99 2.74
N PHE A 109 -3.13 1.76 3.15
CA PHE A 109 -4.25 0.97 2.68
C PHE A 109 -5.25 0.67 3.80
N ALA A 110 -6.54 0.88 3.50
CA ALA A 110 -7.64 0.58 4.39
C ALA A 110 -8.77 -0.11 3.61
N TYR A 111 -9.48 -1.02 4.24
CA TYR A 111 -10.52 -1.80 3.58
C TYR A 111 -11.57 -2.34 4.57
N ARG A 112 -12.67 -2.83 4.02
CA ARG A 112 -13.70 -3.54 4.79
C ARG A 112 -13.19 -4.91 5.21
N THR A 113 -13.18 -5.18 6.50
CA THR A 113 -12.63 -6.39 7.11
C THR A 113 -13.33 -7.65 6.60
N ASP A 114 -14.64 -7.62 6.47
CA ASP A 114 -15.47 -8.75 6.02
C ASP A 114 -15.14 -9.19 4.58
N TYR A 115 -14.97 -8.24 3.66
CA TYR A 115 -14.59 -8.55 2.28
C TYR A 115 -13.12 -8.97 2.16
N ALA A 116 -12.24 -8.35 2.94
CA ALA A 116 -10.82 -8.74 2.95
C ALA A 116 -10.63 -10.19 3.43
N ARG A 117 -11.38 -10.62 4.44
CA ARG A 117 -11.37 -12.02 4.89
C ARG A 117 -11.87 -13.01 3.82
N LYS A 118 -12.85 -12.61 3.01
CA LYS A 118 -13.34 -13.45 1.89
C LYS A 118 -12.33 -13.56 0.76
N VAL A 119 -11.52 -12.53 0.54
CA VAL A 119 -10.45 -12.52 -0.48
C VAL A 119 -9.21 -13.26 0.03
N GLY A 120 -8.83 -13.03 1.28
CA GLY A 120 -7.58 -13.48 1.86
C GLY A 120 -6.37 -12.62 1.44
N ILE A 121 -5.31 -12.69 2.24
CA ILE A 121 -4.02 -12.06 1.92
C ILE A 121 -3.08 -13.16 1.46
N ARG A 122 -2.45 -12.97 0.31
CA ARG A 122 -1.46 -13.92 -0.22
C ARG A 122 -0.20 -13.88 0.63
N THR A 123 0.24 -15.04 1.04
CA THR A 123 1.47 -15.24 1.84
C THR A 123 2.56 -15.96 1.05
N ASP A 124 2.22 -16.42 -0.14
CA ASP A 124 3.07 -17.15 -1.09
C ASP A 124 3.86 -16.20 -2.01
N ILE A 125 3.66 -14.90 -1.89
CA ILE A 125 4.38 -13.86 -2.63
C ILE A 125 5.15 -12.96 -1.68
N ARG A 126 6.32 -12.51 -2.11
CA ARG A 126 7.19 -11.68 -1.28
C ARG A 126 6.76 -10.22 -1.27
N ARG A 127 6.23 -9.73 -2.39
CA ARG A 127 5.72 -8.36 -2.56
C ARG A 127 4.44 -8.37 -3.40
N GLY A 128 3.63 -7.32 -3.25
CA GLY A 128 2.43 -7.17 -4.04
C GLY A 128 1.17 -7.79 -3.43
N GLU A 129 1.25 -8.27 -2.20
CA GLU A 129 0.12 -8.80 -1.44
C GLU A 129 -1.03 -7.78 -1.33
N ASP A 130 -0.70 -6.48 -1.20
CA ASP A 130 -1.68 -5.39 -1.15
C ASP A 130 -2.43 -5.23 -2.48
N GLY A 131 -1.70 -5.25 -3.58
CA GLY A 131 -2.27 -5.18 -4.92
C GLY A 131 -3.13 -6.40 -5.23
N SER A 132 -2.70 -7.58 -4.81
CA SER A 132 -3.47 -8.83 -4.93
C SER A 132 -4.77 -8.77 -4.13
N LEU A 133 -4.70 -8.32 -2.87
CA LEU A 133 -5.88 -8.09 -2.05
C LEU A 133 -6.81 -7.05 -2.68
N ALA A 134 -6.26 -5.93 -3.15
CA ALA A 134 -7.02 -4.87 -3.81
C ALA A 134 -7.73 -5.37 -5.07
N LEU A 135 -7.05 -6.20 -5.90
CA LEU A 135 -7.67 -6.84 -7.07
C LEU A 135 -8.85 -7.73 -6.68
N GLY A 136 -8.69 -8.53 -5.64
CA GLY A 136 -9.78 -9.38 -5.12
C GLY A 136 -10.95 -8.57 -4.58
N LEU A 137 -10.68 -7.44 -3.91
CA LEU A 137 -11.70 -6.55 -3.36
C LEU A 137 -12.54 -5.84 -4.43
N LYS A 138 -12.01 -5.62 -5.64
CA LYS A 138 -12.77 -5.04 -6.77
C LYS A 138 -14.07 -5.77 -7.09
N LYS A 139 -14.14 -7.07 -6.78
CA LYS A 139 -15.37 -7.87 -6.97
C LYS A 139 -16.53 -7.42 -6.08
N TYR A 140 -16.21 -6.78 -4.97
CA TYR A 140 -17.19 -6.35 -3.97
C TYR A 140 -17.50 -4.84 -4.04
N GLY A 141 -16.73 -4.07 -4.78
CA GLY A 141 -16.98 -2.64 -4.93
C GLY A 141 -15.78 -1.83 -5.41
N LYS A 142 -15.84 -0.53 -5.18
CA LYS A 142 -14.86 0.43 -5.69
C LYS A 142 -13.68 0.59 -4.73
N ILE A 143 -12.48 0.79 -5.30
CA ILE A 143 -11.30 1.26 -4.57
C ILE A 143 -11.22 2.77 -4.75
N ALA A 144 -11.30 3.51 -3.64
CA ALA A 144 -11.21 4.97 -3.63
C ALA A 144 -9.80 5.45 -3.27
N PHE A 145 -9.46 6.65 -3.71
CA PHE A 145 -8.17 7.28 -3.40
C PHE A 145 -8.38 8.60 -2.67
N VAL A 146 -7.76 8.73 -1.50
CA VAL A 146 -7.74 9.95 -0.71
C VAL A 146 -6.45 10.72 -1.02
N ARG A 147 -6.60 11.88 -1.68
CA ARG A 147 -5.49 12.77 -2.05
C ARG A 147 -5.32 13.95 -1.11
N LYS A 148 -6.15 14.02 -0.06
CA LYS A 148 -6.11 15.12 0.91
C LYS A 148 -4.85 15.04 1.75
N ARG A 149 -4.24 16.20 2.02
CA ARG A 149 -3.05 16.32 2.88
C ARG A 149 -3.25 15.70 4.27
N LYS A 150 -4.48 15.73 4.79
CA LYS A 150 -4.89 15.13 6.07
C LYS A 150 -4.72 13.59 6.15
N ALA A 151 -4.57 12.93 5.02
CA ALA A 151 -4.35 11.49 4.95
C ALA A 151 -3.02 11.12 4.28
N ARG A 152 -2.10 12.07 4.08
CA ARG A 152 -0.80 11.82 3.50
C ARG A 152 0.16 11.38 4.60
N ALA A 153 0.53 10.11 4.61
CA ALA A 153 1.53 9.57 5.51
C ALA A 153 2.95 10.05 5.16
N VAL A 154 3.89 9.92 6.07
CA VAL A 154 5.31 10.27 5.84
C VAL A 154 6.16 9.09 6.30
N THR A 155 7.00 8.56 5.42
CA THR A 155 7.82 7.39 5.69
C THR A 155 9.28 7.60 5.29
N GLY A 156 10.16 6.72 5.75
CA GLY A 156 11.56 6.70 5.35
C GLY A 156 11.79 6.03 3.99
N TYR A 157 13.06 5.91 3.62
CA TYR A 157 13.48 5.40 2.31
C TYR A 157 13.68 3.89 2.24
N GLY A 158 13.41 3.12 3.27
CA GLY A 158 13.82 1.72 3.40
C GLY A 158 13.65 0.86 2.14
N THR A 159 12.55 1.04 1.40
CA THR A 159 12.28 0.33 0.14
C THR A 159 12.96 0.94 -1.08
N ILE A 160 13.33 2.23 -1.07
CA ILE A 160 14.01 2.90 -2.19
C ILE A 160 15.52 2.66 -2.09
N SER A 161 16.06 2.57 -0.88
CA SER A 161 17.47 2.24 -0.65
C SER A 161 17.86 0.87 -1.20
N ALA A 162 16.93 -0.07 -1.25
CA ALA A 162 17.14 -1.37 -1.88
C ALA A 162 17.36 -1.29 -3.40
N ASP A 163 16.87 -0.24 -4.06
CA ASP A 163 17.04 0.01 -5.50
C ASP A 163 18.35 0.77 -5.83
N GLY A 164 19.15 1.13 -4.83
CA GLY A 164 20.49 1.71 -4.91
C GLY A 164 20.52 3.22 -5.12
N SER A 165 19.67 3.85 -5.94
CA SER A 165 19.58 5.29 -6.13
C SER A 165 18.20 5.74 -6.57
N LEU A 166 17.85 7.02 -6.28
CA LEU A 166 16.57 7.62 -6.73
C LEU A 166 16.39 7.54 -8.25
N LEU A 167 17.47 7.80 -9.01
CA LEU A 167 17.44 7.71 -10.48
C LEU A 167 17.20 6.28 -10.96
N ASN A 168 17.80 5.30 -10.31
CA ASN A 168 17.59 3.90 -10.66
C ASN A 168 16.19 3.43 -10.25
N SER A 169 15.75 3.80 -9.06
CA SER A 169 14.39 3.55 -8.59
C SER A 169 13.35 4.21 -9.49
N PHE A 170 13.62 5.43 -9.98
CA PHE A 170 12.76 6.11 -10.95
C PHE A 170 12.77 5.41 -12.32
N LYS A 171 13.94 5.01 -12.83
CA LYS A 171 14.07 4.28 -14.11
C LYS A 171 13.34 2.95 -14.04
N VAL A 172 13.57 2.16 -13.01
CA VAL A 172 12.89 0.87 -12.81
C VAL A 172 11.37 1.06 -12.78
N ARG A 173 10.88 2.02 -12.01
CA ARG A 173 9.44 2.30 -11.91
C ARG A 173 8.86 2.93 -13.17
N ALA A 174 9.62 3.79 -13.86
CA ALA A 174 9.21 4.35 -15.15
C ALA A 174 9.14 3.27 -16.24
N ILE A 175 10.10 2.33 -16.27
CA ILE A 175 10.09 1.19 -17.19
C ILE A 175 8.92 0.26 -16.87
N HIS A 176 8.66 -0.03 -15.59
CA HIS A 176 7.48 -0.80 -15.17
C HIS A 176 6.18 -0.06 -15.50
N ALA A 177 6.14 1.26 -15.34
CA ALA A 177 5.00 2.08 -15.73
C ALA A 177 4.77 2.06 -17.26
N LEU A 178 5.84 2.18 -18.05
CA LEU A 178 5.76 2.11 -19.52
C LEU A 178 5.34 0.70 -20.00
N LYS A 179 5.89 -0.35 -19.39
CA LYS A 179 5.44 -1.73 -19.62
C LYS A 179 3.99 -1.92 -19.15
N GLY A 180 3.59 -1.27 -18.05
CA GLY A 180 2.22 -1.23 -17.56
C GLY A 180 1.26 -0.46 -18.47
N VAL A 181 1.72 0.56 -19.20
CA VAL A 181 0.90 1.27 -20.21
C VAL A 181 0.51 0.32 -21.34
N GLY A 182 1.40 -0.55 -21.80
CA GLY A 182 1.03 -1.65 -22.72
C GLY A 182 -0.01 -2.61 -22.12
N GLY A 183 0.10 -2.91 -20.81
CA GLY A 183 -0.86 -3.72 -20.07
C GLY A 183 -2.20 -3.02 -19.76
N ILE A 184 -2.26 -1.68 -19.81
CA ILE A 184 -3.51 -0.91 -19.68
C ILE A 184 -4.49 -1.21 -20.82
N PHE A 185 -3.97 -1.56 -21.99
CA PHE A 185 -4.75 -1.93 -23.15
C PHE A 185 -4.95 -3.46 -23.30
N SER A 186 -4.30 -4.26 -22.46
CA SER A 186 -4.44 -5.71 -22.45
C SER A 186 -5.64 -6.14 -21.62
N LYS A 187 -6.49 -7.02 -22.17
CA LYS A 187 -7.66 -7.59 -21.48
C LYS A 187 -7.31 -8.64 -20.42
N LYS A 188 -6.06 -8.98 -20.17
CA LYS A 188 -5.65 -9.97 -19.16
C LYS A 188 -5.54 -9.31 -17.80
N GLU A 189 -6.54 -9.48 -16.96
CA GLU A 189 -6.57 -9.11 -15.53
C GLU A 189 -5.80 -10.12 -14.65
N VAL A 190 -4.63 -10.56 -15.05
CA VAL A 190 -3.80 -11.41 -14.20
C VAL A 190 -2.85 -10.49 -13.45
N TYR A 191 -3.04 -10.38 -12.14
CA TYR A 191 -2.05 -9.80 -11.26
C TYR A 191 -0.83 -10.74 -11.26
N LYS A 192 0.23 -10.31 -11.95
CA LYS A 192 1.53 -10.95 -11.83
C LYS A 192 2.27 -10.32 -10.68
N ASP A 193 2.88 -11.16 -9.86
CA ASP A 193 3.83 -10.73 -8.85
C ASP A 193 4.91 -9.87 -9.53
N GLU A 194 5.14 -8.66 -9.01
CA GLU A 194 6.18 -7.77 -9.56
C GLU A 194 7.59 -8.37 -9.36
N ASP A 195 7.69 -9.42 -8.56
CA ASP A 195 8.92 -10.03 -8.07
C ASP A 195 9.08 -11.52 -8.40
N ASP A 196 8.61 -11.97 -9.56
CA ASP A 196 8.95 -13.33 -10.05
C ASP A 196 10.48 -13.61 -10.02
N ASN A 197 11.30 -12.56 -9.93
CA ASN A 197 12.76 -12.63 -9.84
C ASN A 197 13.31 -12.59 -8.39
N LEU A 198 12.48 -12.37 -7.36
CA LEU A 198 12.94 -12.23 -5.97
C LEU A 198 12.57 -13.44 -5.09
N ILE A 199 11.78 -14.36 -5.59
CA ILE A 199 11.40 -15.60 -4.88
C ILE A 199 12.52 -16.66 -5.02
N ASN A 200 13.36 -16.59 -6.04
CA ASN A 200 14.54 -17.44 -6.21
C ASN A 200 15.79 -16.60 -5.95
N PRO A 201 16.54 -16.85 -4.85
CA PRO A 201 17.88 -16.31 -4.66
C PRO A 201 18.87 -16.89 -5.68
#